data_f0149048b2bf54b24fa6799be15ed52a
#
_entry.id   f0149048b2bf54b24fa6799be15ed52a
#
_cell.length_a   1.000
_cell.length_b   1.000
_cell.length_c   1.000
_cell.angle_alpha   90.00
_cell.angle_beta   90.00
_cell.angle_gamma   90.00
#
_symmetry.space_group_name_H-M   'P 1'
#
loop_
_entity.id
_entity.type
_entity.pdbx_description
1 polymer ?
#
loop_
_entity_poly.entity_id
_entity_poly.type
_entity_poly.pdbx_seq_one_letter_code
_entity_poly.pdbx_strand_id
1 'polypeptide(L)'
;RPILTDSGGFQVFSLTGTGRKITEEGVTFRSHIDGSKHLFTPENVMDIQRQIGADIVMAFDECPPGTSDYNYARHSLGLTQRWLERCVARFDETAPLYGYEQNLFPIVQGCTYRDLRKKAAEHAVSLNRAGYAIGGLAVGEPAEEMYAMIEVVNRISVSYTHLTLPTT
;
A
#
# COMPACT_ATOMS: atom_id res chain seq x y z
N ARG A 1 18.61 -13.60 5.21
CA ARG A 1 17.25 -13.53 5.77
C ARG A 1 16.38 -12.77 4.77
N PRO A 2 15.11 -13.15 4.56
CA PRO A 2 14.20 -12.40 3.71
C PRO A 2 14.01 -10.97 4.20
N ILE A 3 13.85 -10.05 3.25
CA ILE A 3 13.61 -8.63 3.49
C ILE A 3 12.25 -8.28 2.90
N LEU A 4 11.43 -7.58 3.68
CA LEU A 4 10.22 -6.93 3.23
C LEU A 4 10.44 -5.42 3.27
N THR A 5 10.11 -4.72 2.19
CA THR A 5 10.12 -3.25 2.16
C THR A 5 8.70 -2.71 2.03
N ASP A 6 8.41 -1.69 2.85
CA ASP A 6 7.22 -0.90 2.68
C ASP A 6 7.36 0.03 1.47
N SER A 7 6.23 0.45 0.90
CA SER A 7 6.19 1.33 -0.27
C SER A 7 6.56 2.79 0.02
N GLY A 8 6.57 3.18 1.29
CA GLY A 8 6.69 4.57 1.71
C GLY A 8 5.36 5.34 1.74
N GLY A 9 4.23 4.74 1.40
CA GLY A 9 2.91 5.39 1.40
C GLY A 9 2.53 5.92 2.78
N PHE A 10 2.65 5.11 3.82
CA PHE A 10 2.39 5.52 5.20
C PHE A 10 3.40 6.56 5.72
N GLN A 11 4.69 6.41 5.40
CA GLN A 11 5.73 7.34 5.82
C GLN A 11 5.50 8.73 5.23
N VAL A 12 5.13 8.81 3.95
CA VAL A 12 4.77 10.07 3.31
C VAL A 12 3.48 10.65 3.90
N PHE A 13 2.53 9.80 4.34
CA PHE A 13 1.36 10.24 5.07
C PHE A 13 1.74 10.89 6.42
N SER A 14 2.66 10.30 7.17
CA SER A 14 3.10 10.82 8.47
C SER A 14 3.87 12.15 8.40
N LEU A 15 4.41 12.51 7.22
CA LEU A 15 5.10 13.78 6.95
C LEU A 15 4.12 14.97 6.75
N THR A 16 2.97 14.95 7.43
CA THR A 16 2.01 16.07 7.43
C THR A 16 2.68 17.31 8.02
N GLY A 17 2.74 18.40 7.28
CA GLY A 17 3.45 19.63 7.67
C GLY A 17 4.61 20.01 6.74
N THR A 18 5.07 19.10 5.89
CA THR A 18 6.18 19.33 4.94
C THR A 18 5.73 19.71 3.53
N GLY A 19 4.49 20.20 3.36
CA GLY A 19 3.97 20.59 2.04
C GLY A 19 3.69 19.39 1.12
N ARG A 20 3.24 18.28 1.67
CA ARG A 20 2.82 17.10 0.90
C ARG A 20 1.67 17.43 -0.04
N LYS A 21 1.79 17.00 -1.30
CA LYS A 21 0.72 17.07 -2.29
C LYS A 21 0.52 15.69 -2.94
N ILE A 22 -0.69 15.16 -2.83
CA ILE A 22 -1.12 13.93 -3.49
C ILE A 22 -1.82 14.29 -4.78
N THR A 23 -1.49 13.61 -5.87
CA THR A 23 -2.08 13.77 -7.20
C THR A 23 -2.24 12.41 -7.85
N GLU A 24 -2.87 12.33 -9.01
CA GLU A 24 -2.95 11.11 -9.80
C GLU A 24 -1.57 10.57 -10.19
N GLU A 25 -0.60 11.44 -10.40
CA GLU A 25 0.77 11.06 -10.76
C GLU A 25 1.49 10.37 -9.61
N GLY A 26 1.33 10.87 -8.39
CA GLY A 26 2.03 10.39 -7.21
C GLY A 26 2.00 11.41 -6.08
N VAL A 27 2.99 11.34 -5.19
CA VAL A 27 3.09 12.20 -4.01
C VAL A 27 4.35 13.03 -4.04
N THR A 28 4.19 14.34 -4.03
CA THR A 28 5.29 15.28 -3.80
C THR A 28 5.40 15.59 -2.31
N PHE A 29 6.60 15.55 -1.76
CA PHE A 29 6.87 15.89 -0.37
C PHE A 29 8.27 16.48 -0.20
N ARG A 30 8.57 16.99 0.99
CA ARG A 30 9.92 17.42 1.35
C ARG A 30 10.54 16.49 2.37
N SER A 31 11.82 16.18 2.18
CA SER A 31 12.61 15.45 3.16
C SER A 31 12.67 16.23 4.49
N HIS A 32 12.44 15.53 5.59
CA HIS A 32 12.57 16.10 6.92
C HIS A 32 14.04 16.27 7.36
N ILE A 33 14.98 15.65 6.60
CA ILE A 33 16.41 15.69 6.92
C ILE A 33 17.05 16.97 6.36
N ASP A 34 16.80 17.25 5.07
CA ASP A 34 17.49 18.33 4.33
C ASP A 34 16.54 19.29 3.60
N GLY A 35 15.22 19.07 3.69
CA GLY A 35 14.21 19.88 3.03
C GLY A 35 14.12 19.70 1.52
N SER A 36 14.89 18.79 0.92
CA SER A 36 14.84 18.50 -0.52
C SER A 36 13.45 18.03 -0.95
N LYS A 37 13.06 18.42 -2.19
CA LYS A 37 11.76 18.04 -2.74
C LYS A 37 11.87 16.71 -3.49
N HIS A 38 10.97 15.80 -3.19
CA HIS A 38 10.86 14.49 -3.82
C HIS A 38 9.49 14.27 -4.43
N LEU A 39 9.44 13.46 -5.48
CA LEU A 39 8.21 12.93 -6.07
C LEU A 39 8.29 11.41 -6.04
N PHE A 40 7.36 10.78 -5.33
CA PHE A 40 7.12 9.34 -5.41
C PHE A 40 5.95 9.06 -6.35
N THR A 41 6.22 8.27 -7.38
CA THR A 41 5.22 7.70 -8.28
C THR A 41 5.17 6.19 -8.09
N PRO A 42 4.08 5.52 -8.48
CA PRO A 42 4.04 4.05 -8.46
C PRO A 42 5.26 3.40 -9.13
N GLU A 43 5.68 3.94 -10.27
CA GLU A 43 6.79 3.39 -11.06
C GLU A 43 8.14 3.54 -10.34
N ASN A 44 8.47 4.77 -9.88
CA ASN A 44 9.78 4.98 -9.26
C ASN A 44 9.89 4.32 -7.89
N VAL A 45 8.78 4.13 -7.17
CA VAL A 45 8.78 3.36 -5.92
C VAL A 45 9.07 1.88 -6.20
N MET A 46 8.57 1.31 -7.29
CA MET A 46 8.96 -0.06 -7.70
C MET A 46 10.45 -0.14 -8.03
N ASP A 47 10.98 0.83 -8.78
CA ASP A 47 12.41 0.88 -9.12
C ASP A 47 13.29 0.99 -7.88
N ILE A 48 12.92 1.82 -6.91
CA ILE A 48 13.64 1.97 -5.63
C ILE A 48 13.65 0.62 -4.86
N GLN A 49 12.52 -0.06 -4.75
CA GLN A 49 12.45 -1.34 -4.04
C GLN A 49 13.19 -2.47 -4.78
N ARG A 50 13.24 -2.42 -6.13
CA ARG A 50 14.13 -3.29 -6.93
C ARG A 50 15.60 -3.05 -6.56
N GLN A 51 16.02 -1.79 -6.44
CA GLN A 51 17.39 -1.42 -6.06
C GLN A 51 17.74 -1.80 -4.62
N ILE A 52 16.79 -1.73 -3.69
CA ILE A 52 16.99 -2.20 -2.31
C ILE A 52 17.16 -3.73 -2.28
N GLY A 53 16.53 -4.46 -3.19
CA GLY A 53 16.63 -5.90 -3.27
C GLY A 53 15.75 -6.64 -2.26
N ALA A 54 14.57 -6.11 -1.95
CA ALA A 54 13.63 -6.79 -1.04
C ALA A 54 13.06 -8.06 -1.68
N ASP A 55 12.86 -9.12 -0.89
CA ASP A 55 12.17 -10.34 -1.32
C ASP A 55 10.67 -10.09 -1.49
N ILE A 56 10.09 -9.26 -0.62
CA ILE A 56 8.69 -8.83 -0.67
C ILE A 56 8.65 -7.32 -0.81
N VAL A 57 8.00 -6.86 -1.86
CA VAL A 57 7.85 -5.47 -2.27
C VAL A 57 6.39 -5.05 -2.09
N MET A 58 6.13 -4.01 -1.31
CA MET A 58 4.76 -3.48 -1.14
C MET A 58 4.42 -2.52 -2.28
N ALA A 59 3.20 -2.63 -2.81
CA ALA A 59 2.69 -1.69 -3.79
C ALA A 59 2.54 -0.28 -3.17
N PHE A 60 2.74 0.76 -3.98
CA PHE A 60 2.55 2.13 -3.54
C PHE A 60 1.05 2.45 -3.39
N ASP A 61 0.67 2.99 -2.25
CA ASP A 61 -0.72 3.22 -1.88
C ASP A 61 -0.92 4.57 -1.19
N GLU A 62 -2.16 5.05 -1.15
CA GLU A 62 -2.57 6.11 -0.25
C GLU A 62 -3.21 5.49 0.99
N CYS A 63 -2.61 5.77 2.17
CA CYS A 63 -3.16 5.37 3.46
C CYS A 63 -3.87 6.56 4.11
N PRO A 64 -5.21 6.69 3.98
CA PRO A 64 -5.95 7.76 4.62
C PRO A 64 -6.07 7.52 6.14
N PRO A 65 -6.31 8.58 6.95
CA PRO A 65 -6.64 8.43 8.36
C PRO A 65 -7.81 7.48 8.57
N GLY A 66 -7.78 6.65 9.61
CA GLY A 66 -8.87 5.72 9.95
C GLY A 66 -10.22 6.43 10.21
N THR A 67 -10.18 7.72 10.58
CA THR A 67 -11.34 8.59 10.82
C THR A 67 -11.87 9.30 9.55
N SER A 68 -11.33 9.00 8.38
CA SER A 68 -11.75 9.62 7.12
C SER A 68 -13.23 9.32 6.83
N ASP A 69 -13.94 10.31 6.30
CA ASP A 69 -15.30 10.09 5.83
C ASP A 69 -15.36 9.15 4.62
N TYR A 70 -16.54 8.61 4.35
CA TYR A 70 -16.75 7.63 3.29
C TYR A 70 -16.37 8.15 1.90
N ASN A 71 -16.66 9.41 1.59
CA ASN A 71 -16.39 9.97 0.26
C ASN A 71 -14.88 10.09 0.02
N TYR A 72 -14.14 10.55 1.03
CA TYR A 72 -12.69 10.60 0.96
C TYR A 72 -12.08 9.19 0.88
N ALA A 73 -12.52 8.27 1.73
CA ALA A 73 -12.06 6.88 1.72
C ALA A 73 -12.30 6.20 0.37
N ARG A 74 -13.47 6.43 -0.26
CA ARG A 74 -13.78 5.92 -1.60
C ARG A 74 -12.89 6.53 -2.68
N HIS A 75 -12.63 7.85 -2.62
CA HIS A 75 -11.75 8.54 -3.56
C HIS A 75 -10.31 8.01 -3.45
N SER A 76 -9.79 7.94 -2.24
CA SER A 76 -8.46 7.40 -1.90
C SER A 76 -8.30 5.95 -2.37
N LEU A 77 -9.30 5.10 -2.14
CA LEU A 77 -9.30 3.74 -2.65
C LEU A 77 -9.20 3.70 -4.18
N GLY A 78 -9.97 4.53 -4.88
CA GLY A 78 -9.90 4.61 -6.34
C GLY A 78 -8.51 5.02 -6.85
N LEU A 79 -7.85 5.95 -6.17
CA LEU A 79 -6.48 6.35 -6.48
C LEU A 79 -5.49 5.20 -6.22
N THR A 80 -5.58 4.57 -5.05
CA THR A 80 -4.75 3.41 -4.68
C THR A 80 -4.88 2.27 -5.69
N GLN A 81 -6.08 1.97 -6.19
CA GLN A 81 -6.29 0.93 -7.20
C GLN A 81 -5.60 1.26 -8.52
N ARG A 82 -5.68 2.51 -9.01
CA ARG A 82 -4.97 2.93 -10.24
C ARG A 82 -3.46 2.92 -10.05
N TRP A 83 -2.97 3.35 -8.89
CA TRP A 83 -1.55 3.24 -8.55
C TRP A 83 -1.07 1.81 -8.47
N LEU A 84 -1.89 0.91 -7.92
CA LEU A 84 -1.58 -0.52 -7.87
C LEU A 84 -1.41 -1.12 -9.27
N GLU A 85 -2.29 -0.79 -10.22
CA GLU A 85 -2.15 -1.23 -11.62
C GLU A 85 -0.84 -0.75 -12.25
N ARG A 86 -0.43 0.49 -11.96
CA ARG A 86 0.84 1.05 -12.42
C ARG A 86 2.04 0.38 -11.74
N CYS A 87 1.95 0.09 -10.44
CA CYS A 87 2.97 -0.69 -9.73
C CYS A 87 3.15 -2.07 -10.35
N VAL A 88 2.05 -2.76 -10.63
CA VAL A 88 2.04 -4.08 -11.26
C VAL A 88 2.70 -4.03 -12.63
N ALA A 89 2.27 -3.10 -13.49
CA ALA A 89 2.84 -2.94 -14.82
C ALA A 89 4.36 -2.70 -14.74
N ARG A 90 4.81 -1.75 -13.91
CA ARG A 90 6.23 -1.45 -13.76
C ARG A 90 7.03 -2.60 -13.17
N PHE A 91 6.48 -3.30 -12.19
CA PHE A 91 7.15 -4.45 -11.58
C PHE A 91 7.33 -5.59 -12.58
N ASP A 92 6.35 -5.85 -13.43
CA ASP A 92 6.40 -6.91 -14.45
C ASP A 92 7.31 -6.55 -15.64
N GLU A 93 7.48 -5.26 -15.94
CA GLU A 93 8.42 -4.76 -16.96
C GLU A 93 9.88 -4.83 -16.51
N THR A 94 10.17 -4.90 -15.21
CA THR A 94 11.51 -4.81 -14.65
C THR A 94 11.99 -6.15 -14.11
N ALA A 95 13.23 -6.52 -14.46
CA ALA A 95 13.85 -7.73 -13.94
C ALA A 95 14.45 -7.52 -12.53
N PRO A 96 14.51 -8.58 -11.68
CA PRO A 96 15.27 -8.55 -10.44
C PRO A 96 16.75 -8.23 -10.69
N LEU A 97 17.37 -7.42 -9.83
CA LEU A 97 18.75 -6.96 -10.01
C LEU A 97 19.80 -7.90 -9.40
N TYR A 98 19.42 -8.77 -8.48
CA TYR A 98 20.36 -9.53 -7.62
C TYR A 98 20.29 -11.05 -7.80
N GLY A 99 19.66 -11.53 -8.88
CA GLY A 99 19.66 -12.95 -9.24
C GLY A 99 18.70 -13.84 -8.42
N TYR A 100 17.75 -13.25 -7.69
CA TYR A 100 16.67 -13.94 -7.02
C TYR A 100 15.31 -13.28 -7.32
N GLU A 101 14.25 -14.07 -7.18
CA GLU A 101 12.88 -13.59 -7.41
C GLU A 101 12.42 -12.67 -6.28
N GLN A 102 11.73 -11.61 -6.66
CA GLN A 102 11.04 -10.70 -5.75
C GLN A 102 9.55 -10.81 -5.98
N ASN A 103 8.74 -10.57 -4.94
CA ASN A 103 7.28 -10.68 -5.02
C ASN A 103 6.62 -9.34 -4.68
N LEU A 104 5.78 -8.85 -5.58
CA LEU A 104 4.95 -7.67 -5.33
C LEU A 104 3.68 -8.07 -4.57
N PHE A 105 3.43 -7.41 -3.43
CA PHE A 105 2.24 -7.58 -2.62
C PHE A 105 1.33 -6.34 -2.75
N PRO A 106 0.13 -6.48 -3.36
CA PRO A 106 -0.92 -5.48 -3.29
C PRO A 106 -1.34 -5.19 -1.85
N ILE A 107 -1.67 -3.91 -1.57
CA ILE A 107 -2.18 -3.49 -0.26
C ILE A 107 -3.67 -3.22 -0.35
N VAL A 108 -4.46 -3.92 0.46
CA VAL A 108 -5.90 -3.75 0.56
C VAL A 108 -6.20 -2.57 1.50
N GLN A 109 -6.71 -1.47 0.93
CA GLN A 109 -7.14 -0.27 1.65
C GLN A 109 -8.67 -0.23 1.81
N GLY A 110 -9.26 0.86 2.37
CA GLY A 110 -10.70 1.05 2.48
C GLY A 110 -11.18 1.49 3.87
N CYS A 111 -10.28 1.96 4.75
CA CYS A 111 -10.59 2.38 6.12
C CYS A 111 -11.43 1.31 6.87
N THR A 112 -12.45 1.73 7.61
CA THR A 112 -13.40 0.84 8.31
C THR A 112 -14.70 0.60 7.54
N TYR A 113 -14.71 0.81 6.21
CA TYR A 113 -15.88 0.62 5.36
C TYR A 113 -15.86 -0.76 4.69
N ARG A 114 -16.79 -1.63 5.07
CA ARG A 114 -16.87 -3.03 4.63
C ARG A 114 -16.95 -3.19 3.12
N ASP A 115 -17.76 -2.38 2.45
CA ASP A 115 -17.92 -2.39 1.00
C ASP A 115 -16.65 -1.97 0.26
N LEU A 116 -15.93 -0.96 0.78
CA LEU A 116 -14.65 -0.53 0.23
C LEU A 116 -13.57 -1.59 0.44
N ARG A 117 -13.49 -2.21 1.62
CA ARG A 117 -12.58 -3.33 1.91
C ARG A 117 -12.83 -4.52 0.98
N LYS A 118 -14.12 -4.86 0.79
CA LYS A 118 -14.50 -5.92 -0.13
C LYS A 118 -14.04 -5.61 -1.55
N LYS A 119 -14.37 -4.42 -2.07
CA LYS A 119 -13.96 -3.97 -3.40
C LYS A 119 -12.43 -3.98 -3.57
N ALA A 120 -11.69 -3.50 -2.57
CA ALA A 120 -10.24 -3.49 -2.57
C ALA A 120 -9.65 -4.90 -2.62
N ALA A 121 -10.17 -5.81 -1.81
CA ALA A 121 -9.72 -7.21 -1.77
C ALA A 121 -10.00 -7.94 -3.08
N GLU A 122 -11.21 -7.79 -3.64
CA GLU A 122 -11.58 -8.38 -4.94
C GLU A 122 -10.65 -7.89 -6.06
N HIS A 123 -10.36 -6.59 -6.10
CA HIS A 123 -9.42 -6.03 -7.07
C HIS A 123 -7.99 -6.56 -6.86
N ALA A 124 -7.48 -6.57 -5.63
CA ALA A 124 -6.15 -7.08 -5.33
C ALA A 124 -6.00 -8.56 -5.74
N VAL A 125 -6.99 -9.40 -5.41
CA VAL A 125 -6.99 -10.84 -5.77
C VAL A 125 -7.05 -11.06 -7.27
N SER A 126 -7.77 -10.20 -8.02
CA SER A 126 -7.85 -10.32 -9.49
C SER A 126 -6.50 -10.16 -10.19
N LEU A 127 -5.52 -9.53 -9.54
CA LEU A 127 -4.16 -9.35 -10.07
C LEU A 127 -3.26 -10.58 -9.88
N ASN A 128 -3.75 -11.62 -9.18
CA ASN A 128 -3.10 -12.93 -9.01
C ASN A 128 -1.63 -12.85 -8.59
N ARG A 129 -1.35 -12.15 -7.48
CA ARG A 129 -0.01 -12.02 -6.91
C ARG A 129 0.25 -13.08 -5.83
N ALA A 130 1.52 -13.29 -5.49
CA ALA A 130 1.96 -14.30 -4.52
C ALA A 130 1.40 -14.07 -3.10
N GLY A 131 1.05 -12.83 -2.76
CA GLY A 131 0.47 -12.47 -1.46
C GLY A 131 -0.17 -11.10 -1.49
N TYR A 132 -0.86 -10.76 -0.39
CA TYR A 132 -1.61 -9.51 -0.23
C TYR A 132 -1.38 -8.96 1.17
N ALA A 133 -1.28 -7.65 1.30
CA ALA A 133 -1.19 -6.97 2.58
C ALA A 133 -2.53 -6.31 2.94
N ILE A 134 -2.85 -6.24 4.22
CA ILE A 134 -3.99 -5.48 4.74
C ILE A 134 -3.44 -4.18 5.33
N GLY A 135 -3.67 -3.06 4.65
CA GLY A 135 -3.23 -1.74 5.08
C GLY A 135 -4.35 -0.87 5.66
N GLY A 136 -4.00 0.31 6.17
CA GLY A 136 -4.95 1.31 6.67
C GLY A 136 -5.80 0.84 7.84
N LEU A 137 -5.24 -0.01 8.69
CA LEU A 137 -5.78 -0.43 9.98
C LEU A 137 -4.75 -0.16 11.07
N ALA A 138 -5.17 -0.15 12.34
CA ALA A 138 -4.39 0.31 13.49
C ALA A 138 -3.95 1.79 13.37
N VAL A 139 -4.79 2.63 12.76
CA VAL A 139 -4.55 4.07 12.52
C VAL A 139 -5.60 4.96 13.22
N GLY A 140 -6.11 4.49 14.37
CA GLY A 140 -7.01 5.23 15.26
C GLY A 140 -8.42 4.65 15.41
N GLU A 141 -8.77 3.59 14.70
CA GLU A 141 -10.03 2.88 14.86
C GLU A 141 -10.04 1.97 16.11
N PRO A 142 -11.21 1.65 16.68
CA PRO A 142 -11.34 0.63 17.73
C PRO A 142 -10.89 -0.76 17.24
N ALA A 143 -10.31 -1.57 18.13
CA ALA A 143 -9.81 -2.91 17.81
C ALA A 143 -10.91 -3.82 17.23
N GLU A 144 -12.14 -3.71 17.72
CA GLU A 144 -13.28 -4.49 17.22
C GLU A 144 -13.60 -4.18 15.75
N GLU A 145 -13.52 -2.90 15.35
CA GLU A 145 -13.70 -2.49 13.95
C GLU A 145 -12.57 -3.01 13.09
N MET A 146 -11.32 -2.91 13.57
CA MET A 146 -10.16 -3.46 12.88
C MET A 146 -10.34 -4.97 12.62
N TYR A 147 -10.69 -5.75 13.64
CA TYR A 147 -10.91 -7.20 13.48
C TYR A 147 -12.05 -7.51 12.50
N ALA A 148 -13.14 -6.74 12.55
CA ALA A 148 -14.24 -6.89 11.61
C ALA A 148 -13.82 -6.64 10.15
N MET A 149 -12.92 -5.68 9.91
CA MET A 149 -12.39 -5.41 8.56
C MET A 149 -11.42 -6.51 8.10
N ILE A 150 -10.56 -6.99 8.99
CA ILE A 150 -9.68 -8.14 8.71
C ILE A 150 -10.50 -9.36 8.28
N GLU A 151 -11.59 -9.65 8.99
CA GLU A 151 -12.47 -10.77 8.64
C GLU A 151 -13.09 -10.62 7.24
N VAL A 152 -13.51 -9.40 6.87
CA VAL A 152 -14.04 -9.12 5.52
C VAL A 152 -13.01 -9.42 4.44
N VAL A 153 -11.78 -8.95 4.63
CA VAL A 153 -10.70 -9.16 3.65
C VAL A 153 -10.31 -10.62 3.58
N ASN A 154 -10.16 -11.29 4.73
CA ASN A 154 -9.77 -12.70 4.79
C ASN A 154 -10.74 -13.61 4.03
N ARG A 155 -12.03 -13.39 4.10
CA ARG A 155 -13.04 -14.18 3.37
C ARG A 155 -12.87 -14.13 1.84
N ILE A 156 -12.15 -13.14 1.32
CA ILE A 156 -11.97 -12.92 -0.12
C ILE A 156 -10.57 -13.35 -0.54
N SER A 157 -9.56 -13.01 0.25
CA SER A 157 -8.14 -13.14 -0.14
C SER A 157 -7.52 -14.49 0.21
N VAL A 158 -8.23 -15.40 0.89
CA VAL A 158 -7.57 -16.54 1.53
C VAL A 158 -7.94 -17.91 1.00
N SER A 159 -6.92 -18.63 0.51
CA SER A 159 -6.75 -20.04 0.89
C SER A 159 -5.74 -20.20 2.05
N TYR A 160 -4.87 -19.20 2.32
CA TYR A 160 -3.87 -19.23 3.39
C TYR A 160 -3.34 -17.83 3.70
N THR A 161 -3.40 -17.37 4.96
CA THR A 161 -2.93 -16.03 5.36
C THR A 161 -1.94 -16.12 6.52
N HIS A 162 -0.78 -15.46 6.34
CA HIS A 162 0.04 -15.02 7.47
C HIS A 162 -0.28 -13.55 7.74
N LEU A 163 -0.81 -13.27 8.91
CA LEU A 163 -1.07 -11.91 9.37
C LEU A 163 0.18 -11.40 10.10
N THR A 164 0.85 -10.40 9.53
CA THR A 164 1.84 -9.62 10.27
C THR A 164 1.19 -8.29 10.63
N LEU A 165 0.93 -8.08 11.92
CA LEU A 165 0.57 -6.77 12.43
C LEU A 165 1.82 -5.89 12.45
N PRO A 166 1.74 -4.59 12.08
CA PRO A 166 2.85 -3.69 12.30
C PRO A 166 3.12 -3.61 13.80
N THR A 167 4.32 -4.00 14.19
CA THR A 167 4.81 -3.73 15.55
C THR A 167 5.18 -2.25 15.63
N THR A 168 4.49 -1.53 16.52
CA THR A 168 4.82 -0.16 16.92
C THR A 168 6.22 -0.05 17.51
#